data_0ac0c5dc58c2f6e52746011d9e906f04
#
_entry.id   0ac0c5dc58c2f6e52746011d9e906f04
#
_cell.length_a   1.000
_cell.length_b   1.000
_cell.length_c   1.000
_cell.angle_alpha   90.00
_cell.angle_beta   90.00
_cell.angle_gamma   90.00
#
_symmetry.space_group_name_H-M   'P 1'
#
loop_
_entity.id
_entity.type
_entity.pdbx_description
1 polymer ?
#
loop_
_entity_poly.entity_id
_entity_poly.type
_entity_poly.pdbx_seq_one_letter_code
_entity_poly.pdbx_strand_id
1 'polypeptide(L)'
;HRVRVVVPGRLMACVVLMAIVVGPAAAGAADAEGRVAFATDVVPILTKLGCNSGGCHGKSTGQNGFKLSLLGFVPSYDHESMVKEARGRRVFAGDPDSSLLLQKAIGRVPHGGGRRLGTDSADYQVLADWIRQGAAPPRNDDPILVKLTMTPSRGVLAVNTNEQLKLEALFSNGVRRDVTRQALYLSNEPEIGAVDGSG
;
A
#
# COMPACT_ATOMS: atom_id res chain seq x y z
N HIS A 1 57.05 -53.40 -44.77
CA HIS A 1 56.57 -52.40 -45.77
C HIS A 1 55.24 -51.85 -45.20
N ARG A 2 55.24 -50.59 -44.77
CA ARG A 2 54.05 -49.88 -44.30
C ARG A 2 53.58 -48.95 -45.44
N VAL A 3 52.38 -49.18 -45.93
CA VAL A 3 51.72 -48.26 -46.85
C VAL A 3 50.87 -47.30 -46.03
N ARG A 4 51.14 -45.99 -46.15
CA ARG A 4 50.29 -44.91 -45.60
C ARG A 4 49.29 -44.50 -46.68
N VAL A 5 48.00 -44.61 -46.38
CA VAL A 5 46.94 -44.03 -47.19
C VAL A 5 46.54 -42.70 -46.55
N VAL A 6 46.71 -41.60 -47.29
CA VAL A 6 46.26 -40.25 -46.89
C VAL A 6 44.87 -40.05 -47.48
N VAL A 7 43.86 -39.82 -46.64
CA VAL A 7 42.52 -39.49 -47.06
C VAL A 7 42.36 -37.96 -46.83
N PRO A 8 41.97 -37.18 -47.84
CA PRO A 8 41.74 -35.73 -47.65
C PRO A 8 40.42 -35.50 -46.88
N GLY A 9 40.57 -34.87 -45.71
CA GLY A 9 39.45 -34.48 -44.88
C GLY A 9 38.60 -33.38 -45.49
N ARG A 10 37.35 -33.67 -45.73
CA ARG A 10 36.33 -32.63 -45.97
C ARG A 10 35.98 -32.01 -44.62
N LEU A 11 36.27 -30.73 -44.42
CA LEU A 11 35.71 -29.94 -43.33
C LEU A 11 34.22 -29.78 -43.57
N MET A 12 33.43 -30.45 -42.77
CA MET A 12 31.99 -30.23 -42.64
C MET A 12 31.78 -29.17 -41.56
N ALA A 13 31.52 -27.91 -41.99
CA ALA A 13 31.16 -26.84 -41.10
C ALA A 13 29.73 -27.13 -40.56
N CYS A 14 29.63 -27.59 -39.30
CA CYS A 14 28.37 -27.64 -38.60
C CYS A 14 27.96 -26.19 -38.25
N VAL A 15 27.03 -25.63 -39.01
CA VAL A 15 26.30 -24.40 -38.62
C VAL A 15 25.28 -24.81 -37.57
N VAL A 16 25.58 -24.57 -36.29
CA VAL A 16 24.61 -24.69 -35.21
C VAL A 16 23.70 -23.46 -35.29
N LEU A 17 22.52 -23.63 -35.86
CA LEU A 17 21.43 -22.64 -35.75
C LEU A 17 20.95 -22.63 -34.32
N MET A 18 21.40 -21.66 -33.51
CA MET A 18 20.90 -21.40 -32.20
C MET A 18 19.56 -20.69 -32.35
N ALA A 19 18.43 -21.45 -32.31
CA ALA A 19 17.10 -20.88 -32.26
C ALA A 19 16.93 -20.17 -30.91
N ILE A 20 16.99 -18.84 -30.93
CA ILE A 20 16.61 -18.01 -29.78
C ILE A 20 15.09 -18.14 -29.65
N VAL A 21 14.65 -18.98 -28.72
CA VAL A 21 13.25 -19.02 -28.28
C VAL A 21 13.02 -17.75 -27.47
N VAL A 22 12.52 -16.70 -28.12
CA VAL A 22 11.97 -15.54 -27.43
C VAL A 22 10.64 -16.02 -26.85
N GLY A 23 10.64 -16.47 -25.60
CA GLY A 23 9.42 -16.71 -24.85
C GLY A 23 8.65 -15.39 -24.70
N PRO A 24 7.31 -15.42 -24.62
CA PRO A 24 6.54 -14.22 -24.33
C PRO A 24 7.06 -13.64 -23.03
N ALA A 25 7.59 -12.43 -23.08
CA ALA A 25 7.91 -11.67 -21.90
C ALA A 25 6.63 -11.56 -21.06
N ALA A 26 6.63 -12.11 -19.87
CA ALA A 26 5.57 -11.89 -18.90
C ALA A 26 5.55 -10.39 -18.58
N ALA A 27 4.77 -9.64 -19.36
CA ALA A 27 4.46 -8.24 -19.10
C ALA A 27 3.49 -8.18 -17.92
N GLY A 28 4.00 -8.36 -16.72
CA GLY A 28 3.17 -8.39 -15.51
C GLY A 28 3.89 -8.14 -14.20
N ALA A 29 5.23 -8.10 -14.21
CA ALA A 29 6.00 -7.97 -12.97
C ALA A 29 6.67 -6.59 -12.77
N ALA A 30 6.70 -5.72 -13.77
CA ALA A 30 7.43 -4.46 -13.70
C ALA A 30 6.62 -3.28 -13.13
N ASP A 31 5.28 -3.40 -13.00
CA ASP A 31 4.42 -2.29 -12.55
C ASP A 31 4.24 -2.23 -11.01
N ALA A 32 4.81 -3.17 -10.26
CA ALA A 32 4.58 -3.26 -8.81
C ALA A 32 5.57 -2.44 -7.97
N GLU A 33 6.74 -2.07 -8.49
CA GLU A 33 7.73 -1.28 -7.76
C GLU A 33 7.44 0.22 -7.91
N GLY A 34 6.81 0.79 -6.88
CA GLY A 34 6.61 2.23 -6.76
C GLY A 34 5.18 2.74 -6.97
N ARG A 35 4.24 1.89 -7.43
CA ARG A 35 2.83 2.30 -7.54
C ARG A 35 2.13 2.21 -6.17
N VAL A 36 1.49 3.31 -5.78
CA VAL A 36 0.66 3.33 -4.57
C VAL A 36 -0.73 2.78 -4.90
N ALA A 37 -1.09 1.65 -4.29
CA ALA A 37 -2.39 1.02 -4.46
C ALA A 37 -3.40 1.60 -3.44
N PHE A 38 -4.57 2.02 -3.92
CA PHE A 38 -5.55 2.70 -3.08
C PHE A 38 -6.01 1.84 -1.89
N ALA A 39 -6.38 0.59 -2.16
CA ALA A 39 -6.97 -0.29 -1.13
C ALA A 39 -5.95 -0.73 -0.06
N THR A 40 -4.68 -0.94 -0.43
CA THR A 40 -3.66 -1.51 0.47
C THR A 40 -2.66 -0.50 1.03
N ASP A 41 -2.61 0.71 0.47
CA ASP A 41 -1.68 1.74 0.92
C ASP A 41 -2.40 3.01 1.41
N VAL A 42 -3.45 3.48 0.72
CA VAL A 42 -4.18 4.70 1.10
C VAL A 42 -5.23 4.42 2.18
N VAL A 43 -6.09 3.41 1.98
CA VAL A 43 -7.18 3.09 2.93
C VAL A 43 -6.66 2.80 4.34
N PRO A 44 -5.57 2.02 4.57
CA PRO A 44 -5.01 1.82 5.90
C PRO A 44 -4.60 3.11 6.60
N ILE A 45 -4.01 4.06 5.87
CA ILE A 45 -3.66 5.39 6.42
C ILE A 45 -4.90 6.13 6.89
N LEU A 46 -5.97 6.17 6.06
CA LEU A 46 -7.23 6.82 6.43
C LEU A 46 -7.85 6.18 7.68
N THR A 47 -7.75 4.86 7.79
CA THR A 47 -8.27 4.10 8.93
C THR A 47 -7.47 4.37 10.20
N LYS A 48 -6.16 4.28 10.13
CA LYS A 48 -5.25 4.55 11.25
C LYS A 48 -5.41 5.98 11.78
N LEU A 49 -5.54 6.96 10.90
CA LEU A 49 -5.74 8.36 11.26
C LEU A 49 -7.18 8.66 11.72
N GLY A 50 -8.09 7.67 11.68
CA GLY A 50 -9.48 7.81 12.07
C GLY A 50 -10.35 8.60 11.10
N CYS A 51 -9.86 8.88 9.88
CA CYS A 51 -10.59 9.67 8.88
C CYS A 51 -11.92 9.01 8.49
N ASN A 52 -11.93 7.67 8.34
CA ASN A 52 -13.10 6.87 7.98
C ASN A 52 -13.78 6.19 9.20
N SER A 53 -13.49 6.67 10.41
CA SER A 53 -14.19 6.20 11.63
C SER A 53 -15.62 6.74 11.69
N GLY A 54 -16.45 6.10 12.53
CA GLY A 54 -17.84 6.50 12.77
C GLY A 54 -18.01 7.89 13.41
N GLY A 55 -16.97 8.43 14.04
CA GLY A 55 -16.95 9.81 14.56
C GLY A 55 -16.59 10.87 13.52
N CYS A 56 -16.01 10.45 12.40
CA CYS A 56 -15.52 11.32 11.31
C CYS A 56 -16.31 11.07 10.01
N HIS A 57 -15.61 10.80 8.90
CA HIS A 57 -16.26 10.67 7.60
C HIS A 57 -16.91 9.30 7.36
N GLY A 58 -16.64 8.29 8.22
CA GLY A 58 -17.24 6.95 8.13
C GLY A 58 -18.65 6.82 8.70
N LYS A 59 -19.22 7.89 9.28
CA LYS A 59 -20.63 7.86 9.73
C LYS A 59 -21.58 7.94 8.53
N SER A 60 -22.83 7.49 8.73
CA SER A 60 -23.82 7.35 7.65
C SER A 60 -24.07 8.65 6.85
N THR A 61 -23.96 9.81 7.49
CA THR A 61 -24.13 11.13 6.87
C THR A 61 -22.82 11.77 6.39
N GLY A 62 -21.67 11.19 6.73
CA GLY A 62 -20.37 11.83 6.53
C GLY A 62 -20.22 13.13 7.33
N GLN A 63 -19.29 13.99 6.94
CA GLN A 63 -19.06 15.33 7.50
C GLN A 63 -18.94 16.36 6.38
N ASN A 64 -19.77 17.39 6.42
CA ASN A 64 -19.70 18.52 5.44
C ASN A 64 -19.69 18.07 3.98
N GLY A 65 -20.54 17.07 3.63
CA GLY A 65 -20.62 16.52 2.29
C GLY A 65 -19.42 15.66 1.86
N PHE A 66 -18.60 15.22 2.81
CA PHE A 66 -17.57 14.22 2.58
C PHE A 66 -17.88 12.97 3.42
N LYS A 67 -18.13 11.87 2.73
CA LYS A 67 -18.45 10.58 3.34
C LYS A 67 -17.49 9.52 2.84
N LEU A 68 -17.06 8.65 3.75
CA LEU A 68 -16.28 7.44 3.46
C LEU A 68 -17.06 6.23 3.98
N SER A 69 -16.73 5.07 3.49
CA SER A 69 -17.18 3.82 4.08
C SER A 69 -16.54 3.62 5.46
N LEU A 70 -17.28 3.00 6.37
CA LEU A 70 -16.76 2.76 7.72
C LEU A 70 -15.52 1.86 7.65
N LEU A 71 -14.41 2.35 8.21
CA LEU A 71 -13.11 1.67 8.24
C LEU A 71 -12.60 1.19 6.86
N GLY A 72 -13.02 1.85 5.79
CA GLY A 72 -12.57 1.52 4.44
C GLY A 72 -13.20 0.25 3.84
N PHE A 73 -14.39 -0.13 4.31
CA PHE A 73 -15.05 -1.38 3.90
C PHE A 73 -15.37 -1.44 2.40
N VAL A 74 -15.57 -0.28 1.74
CA VAL A 74 -15.86 -0.20 0.30
C VAL A 74 -14.86 0.74 -0.38
N PRO A 75 -13.64 0.30 -0.71
CA PRO A 75 -12.59 1.16 -1.26
C PRO A 75 -12.96 1.89 -2.54
N SER A 76 -13.74 1.28 -3.42
CA SER A 76 -14.22 1.93 -4.65
C SER A 76 -15.10 3.13 -4.37
N TYR A 77 -16.03 3.02 -3.41
CA TYR A 77 -16.86 4.13 -2.95
C TYR A 77 -16.00 5.24 -2.32
N ASP A 78 -15.03 4.86 -1.48
CA ASP A 78 -14.13 5.83 -0.83
C ASP A 78 -13.32 6.62 -1.85
N HIS A 79 -12.78 5.94 -2.85
CA HIS A 79 -12.08 6.58 -3.95
C HIS A 79 -12.98 7.57 -4.70
N GLU A 80 -14.19 7.17 -5.08
CA GLU A 80 -15.13 8.06 -5.80
C GLU A 80 -15.47 9.29 -4.97
N SER A 81 -15.75 9.10 -3.67
CA SER A 81 -16.00 10.19 -2.76
C SER A 81 -14.81 11.16 -2.64
N MET A 82 -13.57 10.63 -2.63
CA MET A 82 -12.37 11.45 -2.52
C MET A 82 -12.04 12.19 -3.81
N VAL A 83 -12.16 11.54 -4.97
CA VAL A 83 -11.61 12.04 -6.23
C VAL A 83 -12.66 12.68 -7.12
N LYS A 84 -13.89 12.12 -7.17
CA LYS A 84 -14.91 12.55 -8.14
C LYS A 84 -15.94 13.50 -7.54
N GLU A 85 -16.40 13.22 -6.32
CA GLU A 85 -17.44 14.03 -5.70
C GLU A 85 -17.02 15.48 -5.43
N ALA A 86 -17.98 16.34 -5.22
CA ALA A 86 -17.80 17.78 -4.99
C ALA A 86 -16.90 18.42 -6.06
N ARG A 87 -17.07 18.01 -7.33
CA ARG A 87 -16.32 18.48 -8.51
C ARG A 87 -14.81 18.20 -8.42
N GLY A 88 -14.39 17.11 -7.77
CA GLY A 88 -12.99 16.72 -7.65
C GLY A 88 -12.10 17.66 -6.80
N ARG A 89 -12.68 18.59 -6.05
CA ARG A 89 -11.93 19.64 -5.32
C ARG A 89 -11.04 19.13 -4.20
N ARG A 90 -11.19 17.84 -3.81
CA ARG A 90 -10.45 17.28 -2.67
C ARG A 90 -9.05 16.83 -3.05
N VAL A 91 -8.84 16.49 -4.31
CA VAL A 91 -7.58 15.96 -4.83
C VAL A 91 -7.13 16.79 -6.03
N PHE A 92 -5.87 17.21 -6.03
CA PHE A 92 -5.30 17.99 -7.12
C PHE A 92 -3.96 17.37 -7.54
N ALA A 93 -3.98 16.58 -8.60
CA ALA A 93 -2.80 15.83 -9.07
C ALA A 93 -1.67 16.73 -9.60
N GLY A 94 -2.01 17.93 -10.10
CA GLY A 94 -1.01 18.88 -10.59
C GLY A 94 -0.13 19.49 -9.49
N ASP A 95 -0.65 19.54 -8.26
CA ASP A 95 0.09 19.94 -7.05
C ASP A 95 -0.52 19.22 -5.85
N PRO A 96 0.02 18.03 -5.50
CA PRO A 96 -0.49 17.21 -4.41
C PRO A 96 -0.61 17.96 -3.09
N ASP A 97 0.37 18.82 -2.77
CA ASP A 97 0.43 19.56 -1.52
C ASP A 97 -0.71 20.61 -1.41
N SER A 98 -1.26 21.05 -2.53
CA SER A 98 -2.44 21.92 -2.59
C SER A 98 -3.77 21.16 -2.55
N SER A 99 -3.76 19.83 -2.50
CA SER A 99 -4.97 19.02 -2.36
C SER A 99 -5.67 19.32 -1.04
N LEU A 100 -6.97 19.62 -1.09
CA LEU A 100 -7.77 19.93 0.09
C LEU A 100 -7.74 18.76 1.09
N LEU A 101 -7.62 17.53 0.62
CA LEU A 101 -7.45 16.33 1.44
C LEU A 101 -6.23 16.47 2.35
N LEU A 102 -5.07 16.77 1.80
CA LEU A 102 -3.82 16.94 2.55
C LEU A 102 -3.85 18.21 3.40
N GLN A 103 -4.31 19.33 2.84
CA GLN A 103 -4.38 20.63 3.55
C GLN A 103 -5.20 20.54 4.84
N LYS A 104 -6.33 19.80 4.82
CA LYS A 104 -7.15 19.57 6.00
C LYS A 104 -6.52 18.58 6.96
N ALA A 105 -5.92 17.50 6.46
CA ALA A 105 -5.29 16.49 7.29
C ALA A 105 -4.09 17.05 8.09
N ILE A 106 -3.29 17.96 7.49
CA ILE A 106 -2.17 18.62 8.17
C ILE A 106 -2.58 19.87 8.99
N GLY A 107 -3.86 20.25 8.97
CA GLY A 107 -4.36 21.40 9.72
C GLY A 107 -4.03 22.76 9.13
N ARG A 108 -3.55 22.85 7.88
CA ARG A 108 -3.29 24.13 7.20
C ARG A 108 -4.60 24.85 6.83
N VAL A 109 -5.66 24.09 6.59
CA VAL A 109 -7.03 24.59 6.40
C VAL A 109 -7.87 24.11 7.59
N PRO A 110 -8.76 24.96 8.16
CA PRO A 110 -9.60 24.58 9.29
C PRO A 110 -10.30 23.24 9.09
N HIS A 111 -10.14 22.32 10.05
CA HIS A 111 -10.67 20.96 10.01
C HIS A 111 -11.23 20.57 11.37
N GLY A 112 -12.53 20.24 11.44
CA GLY A 112 -13.20 19.85 12.68
C GLY A 112 -12.60 18.60 13.35
N GLY A 113 -11.95 17.71 12.58
CA GLY A 113 -11.19 16.58 13.09
C GLY A 113 -9.81 16.94 13.66
N GLY A 114 -9.39 18.20 13.59
CA GLY A 114 -8.04 18.63 13.98
C GLY A 114 -6.95 18.20 12.99
N ARG A 115 -5.68 18.42 13.39
CA ARG A 115 -4.52 17.92 12.65
C ARG A 115 -4.39 16.40 12.88
N ARG A 116 -4.32 15.64 11.80
CA ARG A 116 -4.22 14.17 11.83
C ARG A 116 -2.91 13.66 11.24
N LEU A 117 -2.20 14.47 10.47
CA LEU A 117 -1.07 14.06 9.66
C LEU A 117 0.09 15.05 9.82
N GLY A 118 1.31 14.56 9.93
CA GLY A 118 2.54 15.36 9.86
C GLY A 118 3.04 15.45 8.42
N THR A 119 3.54 16.61 8.00
CA THR A 119 4.09 16.81 6.64
C THR A 119 5.37 16.02 6.39
N ASP A 120 6.07 15.64 7.44
CA ASP A 120 7.32 14.86 7.45
C ASP A 120 7.08 13.36 7.64
N SER A 121 5.81 12.94 7.77
CA SER A 121 5.48 11.53 8.00
C SER A 121 5.51 10.70 6.71
N ALA A 122 5.84 9.41 6.84
CA ALA A 122 5.76 8.46 5.74
C ALA A 122 4.32 8.36 5.18
N ASP A 123 3.31 8.45 6.04
CA ASP A 123 1.89 8.43 5.65
C ASP A 123 1.55 9.63 4.74
N TYR A 124 2.12 10.81 5.01
CA TYR A 124 1.96 11.98 4.13
C TYR A 124 2.56 11.72 2.75
N GLN A 125 3.78 11.17 2.71
CA GLN A 125 4.45 10.89 1.44
C GLN A 125 3.67 9.87 0.60
N VAL A 126 3.15 8.81 1.21
CA VAL A 126 2.31 7.82 0.50
C VAL A 126 1.06 8.48 -0.09
N LEU A 127 0.36 9.33 0.67
CA LEU A 127 -0.83 10.03 0.16
C LEU A 127 -0.48 11.03 -0.95
N ALA A 128 0.61 11.78 -0.80
CA ALA A 128 1.09 12.72 -1.81
C ALA A 128 1.53 11.99 -3.10
N ASP A 129 2.23 10.85 -2.96
CA ASP A 129 2.65 10.03 -4.09
C ASP A 129 1.47 9.41 -4.83
N TRP A 130 0.46 8.91 -4.11
CA TRP A 130 -0.78 8.44 -4.72
C TRP A 130 -1.45 9.55 -5.54
N ILE A 131 -1.55 10.76 -5.00
CA ILE A 131 -2.12 11.92 -5.70
C ILE A 131 -1.27 12.27 -6.92
N ARG A 132 0.06 12.33 -6.78
CA ARG A 132 1.01 12.63 -7.87
C ARG A 132 0.94 11.60 -9.00
N GLN A 133 0.66 10.35 -8.67
CA GLN A 133 0.45 9.25 -9.63
C GLN A 133 -0.94 9.28 -10.29
N GLY A 134 -1.72 10.36 -10.08
CA GLY A 134 -3.04 10.54 -10.69
C GLY A 134 -4.20 10.04 -9.84
N ALA A 135 -3.98 9.77 -8.55
CA ALA A 135 -5.00 9.31 -7.60
C ALA A 135 -5.81 8.11 -8.13
N ALA A 136 -5.11 7.07 -8.59
CA ALA A 136 -5.73 5.92 -9.26
C ALA A 136 -6.74 5.19 -8.36
N PRO A 137 -7.85 4.68 -8.93
CA PRO A 137 -8.83 3.87 -8.21
C PRO A 137 -8.26 2.51 -7.83
N PRO A 138 -8.92 1.78 -6.90
CA PRO A 138 -8.60 0.38 -6.66
C PRO A 138 -8.81 -0.43 -7.94
N ARG A 139 -7.91 -1.38 -8.20
CA ARG A 139 -7.92 -2.23 -9.39
C ARG A 139 -8.16 -3.68 -9.00
N ASN A 140 -8.70 -4.47 -9.94
CA ASN A 140 -8.94 -5.89 -9.71
C ASN A 140 -7.65 -6.71 -9.57
N ASP A 141 -6.54 -6.20 -10.10
CA ASP A 141 -5.22 -6.79 -10.03
C ASP A 141 -4.36 -6.25 -8.86
N ASP A 142 -4.91 -5.35 -8.05
CA ASP A 142 -4.22 -4.90 -6.83
C ASP A 142 -4.00 -6.07 -5.87
N PRO A 143 -2.82 -6.16 -5.24
CA PRO A 143 -2.56 -7.19 -4.25
C PRO A 143 -3.53 -7.10 -3.07
N ILE A 144 -4.12 -8.23 -2.66
CA ILE A 144 -5.00 -8.31 -1.49
C ILE A 144 -4.24 -8.90 -0.30
N LEU A 145 -4.60 -8.48 0.92
CA LEU A 145 -4.06 -9.05 2.13
C LEU A 145 -4.54 -10.50 2.30
N VAL A 146 -3.60 -11.44 2.35
CA VAL A 146 -3.88 -12.89 2.53
C VAL A 146 -3.69 -13.30 3.99
N LYS A 147 -2.66 -12.77 4.65
CA LYS A 147 -2.34 -13.12 6.04
C LYS A 147 -1.71 -11.93 6.75
N LEU A 148 -2.10 -11.77 8.02
CA LEU A 148 -1.44 -10.88 8.96
C LEU A 148 -0.84 -11.71 10.08
N THR A 149 0.43 -11.47 10.40
CA THR A 149 1.15 -12.18 11.46
C THR A 149 1.71 -11.17 12.45
N MET A 150 1.34 -11.32 13.72
CA MET A 150 1.85 -10.49 14.82
C MET A 150 2.92 -11.25 15.60
N THR A 151 4.00 -10.59 15.94
CA THR A 151 5.11 -11.13 16.74
C THR A 151 5.48 -10.12 17.82
N PRO A 152 5.54 -10.54 19.12
CA PRO A 152 5.12 -11.84 19.61
C PRO A 152 3.61 -12.04 19.51
N SER A 153 3.16 -13.28 19.31
CA SER A 153 1.73 -13.62 19.28
C SER A 153 1.15 -13.88 20.68
N ARG A 154 2.03 -14.10 21.65
CA ARG A 154 1.74 -14.30 23.08
C ARG A 154 2.94 -13.82 23.88
N GLY A 155 2.69 -13.29 25.07
CA GLY A 155 3.73 -12.85 26.00
C GLY A 155 3.18 -12.68 27.39
N VAL A 156 4.08 -12.60 28.37
CA VAL A 156 3.80 -12.20 29.74
C VAL A 156 4.70 -10.99 30.02
N LEU A 157 4.11 -9.87 30.30
CA LEU A 157 4.85 -8.63 30.59
C LEU A 157 4.87 -8.42 32.10
N ALA A 158 6.03 -8.01 32.63
CA ALA A 158 6.08 -7.47 33.97
C ALA A 158 5.41 -6.10 34.03
N VAL A 159 4.93 -5.74 35.21
CA VAL A 159 4.32 -4.41 35.43
C VAL A 159 5.31 -3.32 35.07
N ASN A 160 4.86 -2.29 34.37
CA ASN A 160 5.67 -1.15 33.91
C ASN A 160 6.77 -1.54 32.90
N THR A 161 6.60 -2.60 32.13
CA THR A 161 7.47 -2.93 30.99
C THR A 161 6.72 -2.76 29.67
N ASN A 162 7.48 -2.58 28.59
CA ASN A 162 6.97 -2.49 27.22
C ASN A 162 7.51 -3.63 26.37
N GLU A 163 6.71 -4.09 25.42
CA GLU A 163 7.08 -5.06 24.40
C GLU A 163 6.74 -4.48 23.03
N GLN A 164 7.66 -4.55 22.08
CA GLN A 164 7.40 -4.09 20.71
C GLN A 164 6.67 -5.18 19.92
N LEU A 165 5.49 -4.86 19.47
CA LEU A 165 4.77 -5.70 18.51
C LEU A 165 5.29 -5.43 17.09
N LYS A 166 5.43 -6.49 16.32
CA LYS A 166 5.73 -6.42 14.89
C LYS A 166 4.61 -7.10 14.11
N LEU A 167 4.08 -6.41 13.09
CA LEU A 167 3.09 -6.96 12.18
C LEU A 167 3.67 -7.14 10.79
N GLU A 168 3.58 -8.35 10.26
CA GLU A 168 3.92 -8.69 8.88
C GLU A 168 2.66 -9.05 8.10
N ALA A 169 2.44 -8.39 6.98
CA ALA A 169 1.39 -8.68 6.02
C ALA A 169 1.95 -9.50 4.85
N LEU A 170 1.26 -10.60 4.49
CA LEU A 170 1.48 -11.36 3.26
C LEU A 170 0.37 -11.00 2.28
N PHE A 171 0.74 -10.58 1.07
CA PHE A 171 -0.19 -10.24 0.01
C PHE A 171 -0.32 -11.36 -1.03
N SER A 172 -1.39 -11.31 -1.84
CA SER A 172 -1.72 -12.33 -2.85
C SER A 172 -0.67 -12.51 -3.95
N ASN A 173 0.18 -11.50 -4.17
CA ASN A 173 1.33 -11.57 -5.08
C ASN A 173 2.59 -12.15 -4.41
N GLY A 174 2.48 -12.68 -3.19
CA GLY A 174 3.59 -13.26 -2.43
C GLY A 174 4.47 -12.26 -1.69
N VAL A 175 4.26 -10.97 -1.87
CA VAL A 175 5.03 -9.91 -1.21
C VAL A 175 4.71 -9.90 0.29
N ARG A 176 5.76 -9.79 1.11
CA ARG A 176 5.66 -9.57 2.56
C ARG A 176 6.09 -8.15 2.89
N ARG A 177 5.29 -7.47 3.72
CA ARG A 177 5.59 -6.10 4.17
C ARG A 177 5.44 -6.01 5.69
N ASP A 178 6.34 -5.26 6.32
CA ASP A 178 6.16 -4.80 7.69
C ASP A 178 5.08 -3.70 7.68
N VAL A 179 3.96 -3.98 8.32
CA VAL A 179 2.81 -3.09 8.42
C VAL A 179 2.56 -2.62 9.86
N THR A 180 3.55 -2.79 10.74
CA THR A 180 3.47 -2.44 12.16
C THR A 180 2.96 -1.00 12.35
N ARG A 181 3.51 -0.05 11.60
CA ARG A 181 3.10 1.36 11.70
C ARG A 181 1.84 1.73 10.92
N GLN A 182 1.32 0.82 10.09
CA GLN A 182 0.10 1.04 9.31
C GLN A 182 -1.14 0.45 9.99
N ALA A 183 -0.95 -0.41 10.98
CA ALA A 183 -2.03 -1.06 11.71
C ALA A 183 -2.72 -0.11 12.69
N LEU A 184 -4.02 -0.34 12.86
CA LEU A 184 -4.78 0.21 13.98
C LEU A 184 -4.79 -0.83 15.09
N TYR A 185 -4.24 -0.47 16.25
CA TYR A 185 -4.22 -1.31 17.44
C TYR A 185 -5.35 -0.94 18.37
N LEU A 186 -6.03 -1.94 18.91
CA LEU A 186 -7.05 -1.78 19.93
C LEU A 186 -6.80 -2.82 21.04
N SER A 187 -6.67 -2.35 22.27
CA SER A 187 -6.63 -3.23 23.44
C SER A 187 -8.06 -3.48 23.94
N ASN A 188 -8.37 -4.73 24.27
CA ASN A 188 -9.64 -5.08 24.92
C ASN A 188 -9.65 -4.64 26.39
N GLU A 189 -8.46 -4.50 27.01
CA GLU A 189 -8.29 -4.11 28.41
C GLU A 189 -7.20 -3.01 28.51
N PRO A 190 -7.54 -1.78 28.11
CA PRO A 190 -6.56 -0.69 28.03
C PRO A 190 -5.98 -0.28 29.39
N GLU A 191 -6.71 -0.56 30.48
CA GLU A 191 -6.23 -0.32 31.86
C GLU A 191 -5.14 -1.32 32.28
N ILE A 192 -5.07 -2.49 31.63
CA ILE A 192 -4.05 -3.53 31.88
C ILE A 192 -2.89 -3.37 30.91
N GLY A 193 -3.19 -3.13 29.64
CA GLY A 193 -2.18 -2.97 28.60
C GLY A 193 -2.70 -2.14 27.44
N ALA A 194 -2.02 -1.04 27.14
CA ALA A 194 -2.30 -0.18 26.00
C ALA A 194 -1.28 -0.45 24.90
N VAL A 195 -1.70 -0.26 23.64
CA VAL A 195 -0.82 -0.33 22.48
C VAL A 195 -0.90 1.02 21.76
N ASP A 196 0.25 1.59 21.46
CA ASP A 196 0.31 2.82 20.68
C ASP A 196 0.34 2.56 19.15
N GLY A 197 0.39 3.62 18.35
CA GLY A 197 0.37 3.50 16.88
C GLY A 197 1.66 2.96 16.26
N SER A 198 2.67 2.64 17.08
CA SER A 198 3.93 2.03 16.63
C SER A 198 4.02 0.52 16.99
N GLY A 199 3.03 0.01 17.73
CA GLY A 199 2.92 -1.39 18.16
C GLY A 199 3.53 -1.64 19.53
#